data_5a127d48aed598521aeb7bcd076c2b5a
#
_entry.id   5a127d48aed598521aeb7bcd076c2b5a
#
_cell.length_a   1.000
_cell.length_b   1.000
_cell.length_c   1.000
_cell.angle_alpha   90.00
_cell.angle_beta   90.00
_cell.angle_gamma   90.00
#
_symmetry.space_group_name_H-M   'P 1'
#
loop_
_entity.id
_entity.type
_entity.pdbx_description
1 polymer ?
#
loop_
_entity_poly.entity_id
_entity_poly.type
_entity_poly.pdbx_seq_one_letter_code
_entity_poly.pdbx_strand_id
1 'polypeptide(L)'
;MGVRELLGNLIHQITRLTTKEVAVSPNDAKQFLAKSLEVKLQIDNWAGKDAFEVISLGQNCNSSWYIKAAGLKRASFPFDWIYTTAPIVSNILKDDFKKLLNRKFIIPHGTDAGHELYHETLFGHRNPVKSDSDYAYYKRCVERWREKMLMQVPIIFVTIVLNEPEKRPRFKKGFTKQIPFPGNQSFSDFEGMMNTILDSNPNCKFLFIEQYTEFPFHLEVEHQTKNALWVRFDAIGKNTGVRYVSEIDEAVILNLFSGLDYSADQSNLG
;
A
#
# COMPACT_ATOMS: atom_id res chain seq x y z
N MET A 1 -10.86 -20.95 9.97
CA MET A 1 -10.28 -20.65 11.31
C MET A 1 -11.18 -19.62 11.98
N GLY A 2 -11.79 -19.94 13.12
CA GLY A 2 -12.77 -19.05 13.76
C GLY A 2 -12.09 -17.81 14.37
N VAL A 3 -12.83 -16.69 14.46
CA VAL A 3 -12.34 -15.41 15.06
C VAL A 3 -11.72 -15.61 16.45
N ARG A 4 -12.25 -16.57 17.26
CA ARG A 4 -11.69 -16.92 18.58
C ARG A 4 -10.33 -17.58 18.52
N GLU A 5 -10.06 -18.36 17.49
CA GLU A 5 -8.80 -19.07 17.29
C GLU A 5 -7.70 -18.12 16.77
N LEU A 6 -8.09 -17.17 15.90
CA LEU A 6 -7.23 -16.05 15.48
C LEU A 6 -6.86 -15.15 16.67
N LEU A 7 -7.83 -14.80 17.51
CA LEU A 7 -7.60 -14.04 18.74
C LEU A 7 -6.67 -14.78 19.71
N GLY A 8 -6.88 -16.10 19.92
CA GLY A 8 -6.03 -16.91 20.79
C GLY A 8 -4.59 -16.97 20.32
N ASN A 9 -4.36 -17.19 19.02
CA ASN A 9 -3.04 -17.24 18.42
C ASN A 9 -2.36 -15.86 18.45
N LEU A 10 -3.09 -14.80 18.18
CA LEU A 10 -2.59 -13.42 18.18
C LEU A 10 -2.25 -12.96 19.62
N ILE A 11 -3.09 -13.25 20.60
CA ILE A 11 -2.83 -12.98 22.05
C ILE A 11 -1.60 -13.77 22.53
N HIS A 12 -1.45 -15.03 22.07
CA HIS A 12 -0.29 -15.86 22.43
C HIS A 12 1.01 -15.35 21.77
N GLN A 13 0.95 -14.86 20.56
CA GLN A 13 2.07 -14.18 19.89
C GLN A 13 2.44 -12.90 20.63
N ILE A 14 1.50 -12.05 21.00
CA ILE A 14 1.76 -10.77 21.70
C ILE A 14 2.36 -10.98 23.09
N THR A 15 1.96 -12.02 23.84
CA THR A 15 2.58 -12.33 25.14
C THR A 15 4.05 -12.73 24.99
N ARG A 16 4.49 -13.17 23.81
CA ARG A 16 5.90 -13.41 23.47
C ARG A 16 6.68 -12.19 22.99
N LEU A 17 5.98 -11.11 22.56
CA LEU A 17 6.53 -9.96 21.88
C LEU A 17 6.99 -8.82 22.82
N THR A 18 6.96 -9.01 24.13
CA THR A 18 7.41 -8.00 25.11
C THR A 18 8.92 -7.79 25.14
N THR A 19 9.58 -7.71 23.98
CA THR A 19 11.02 -7.47 23.96
C THR A 19 11.46 -6.41 22.97
N LYS A 20 11.84 -5.29 23.50
CA LYS A 20 12.98 -4.42 23.20
C LYS A 20 12.82 -2.99 22.71
N GLU A 21 11.71 -2.53 22.10
CA GLU A 21 11.76 -1.14 21.54
C GLU A 21 10.68 -0.17 22.02
N VAL A 22 9.50 -0.62 22.37
CA VAL A 22 8.48 0.19 23.07
C VAL A 22 7.76 -0.70 24.04
N ALA A 23 7.82 -0.40 25.34
CA ALA A 23 7.10 -1.14 26.38
C ALA A 23 5.62 -0.82 26.31
N VAL A 24 4.87 -1.53 25.47
CA VAL A 24 3.42 -1.50 25.44
C VAL A 24 2.91 -2.41 26.56
N SER A 25 2.00 -1.91 27.39
CA SER A 25 1.42 -2.75 28.42
C SER A 25 0.58 -3.88 27.78
N PRO A 26 0.46 -5.04 28.44
CA PRO A 26 -0.41 -6.11 27.95
C PRO A 26 -1.87 -5.68 27.74
N ASN A 27 -2.33 -4.70 28.51
CA ASN A 27 -3.68 -4.16 28.40
C ASN A 27 -3.81 -3.29 27.14
N ASP A 28 -2.84 -2.41 26.87
CA ASP A 28 -2.82 -1.58 25.67
C ASP A 28 -2.73 -2.45 24.40
N ALA A 29 -1.88 -3.49 24.41
CA ALA A 29 -1.79 -4.45 23.32
C ALA A 29 -3.12 -5.15 23.04
N LYS A 30 -3.89 -5.54 24.08
CA LYS A 30 -5.22 -6.13 23.92
C LYS A 30 -6.23 -5.14 23.34
N GLN A 31 -6.23 -3.90 23.82
CA GLN A 31 -7.11 -2.85 23.30
C GLN A 31 -6.79 -2.57 21.82
N PHE A 32 -5.53 -2.56 21.48
CA PHE A 32 -5.04 -2.42 20.13
C PHE A 32 -5.59 -3.46 19.16
N LEU A 33 -5.51 -4.72 19.57
CA LEU A 33 -6.03 -5.82 18.78
C LEU A 33 -7.55 -5.79 18.67
N ALA A 34 -8.24 -5.47 19.75
CA ALA A 34 -9.70 -5.33 19.72
C ALA A 34 -10.09 -4.25 18.69
N LYS A 35 -9.39 -3.11 18.68
CA LYS A 35 -9.63 -2.03 17.72
C LYS A 35 -9.29 -2.44 16.29
N SER A 36 -8.21 -3.22 16.09
CA SER A 36 -7.86 -3.71 14.76
C SER A 36 -8.91 -4.67 14.18
N LEU A 37 -9.57 -5.47 15.02
CA LEU A 37 -10.68 -6.32 14.60
C LEU A 37 -11.92 -5.51 14.23
N GLU A 38 -12.23 -4.46 14.99
CA GLU A 38 -13.33 -3.54 14.70
C GLU A 38 -13.12 -2.87 13.34
N VAL A 39 -11.95 -2.28 13.10
CA VAL A 39 -11.62 -1.63 11.83
C VAL A 39 -11.57 -2.63 10.67
N LYS A 40 -11.05 -3.85 10.92
CA LYS A 40 -11.10 -4.92 9.92
C LYS A 40 -12.52 -5.23 9.49
N LEU A 41 -13.46 -5.36 10.44
CA LEU A 41 -14.87 -5.60 10.11
C LEU A 41 -15.47 -4.48 9.29
N GLN A 42 -15.08 -3.23 9.52
CA GLN A 42 -15.49 -2.10 8.69
C GLN A 42 -14.92 -2.21 7.26
N ILE A 43 -13.64 -2.59 7.13
CA ILE A 43 -12.99 -2.85 5.83
C ILE A 43 -13.72 -3.98 5.09
N ASP A 44 -14.00 -5.11 5.75
CA ASP A 44 -14.68 -6.26 5.15
C ASP A 44 -16.10 -5.90 4.67
N ASN A 45 -16.86 -5.18 5.49
CA ASN A 45 -18.20 -4.71 5.12
C ASN A 45 -18.17 -3.74 3.94
N TRP A 46 -17.20 -2.81 3.92
CA TRP A 46 -17.03 -1.87 2.82
C TRP A 46 -16.53 -2.57 1.54
N ALA A 47 -15.59 -3.50 1.65
CA ALA A 47 -15.11 -4.28 0.52
C ALA A 47 -16.24 -5.10 -0.12
N GLY A 48 -17.12 -5.67 0.69
CA GLY A 48 -18.20 -6.54 0.23
C GLY A 48 -17.71 -7.99 0.05
N LYS A 49 -18.50 -8.79 -0.68
CA LYS A 49 -18.22 -10.22 -0.87
C LYS A 49 -17.70 -10.58 -2.27
N ASP A 50 -17.45 -9.60 -3.09
CA ASP A 50 -16.92 -9.83 -4.44
C ASP A 50 -15.47 -10.29 -4.38
N ALA A 51 -15.06 -11.12 -5.33
CA ALA A 51 -13.67 -11.47 -5.51
C ALA A 51 -12.91 -10.28 -6.09
N PHE A 52 -11.93 -9.77 -5.38
CA PHE A 52 -11.10 -8.65 -5.81
C PHE A 52 -9.68 -9.09 -6.15
N GLU A 53 -9.06 -8.36 -7.05
CA GLU A 53 -7.61 -8.31 -7.12
C GLU A 53 -7.09 -7.17 -6.24
N VAL A 54 -6.07 -7.42 -5.42
CA VAL A 54 -5.50 -6.41 -4.52
C VAL A 54 -4.19 -5.90 -5.11
N ILE A 55 -4.12 -4.59 -5.40
CA ILE A 55 -3.00 -3.96 -6.11
C ILE A 55 -2.49 -2.75 -5.33
N SER A 56 -1.17 -2.60 -5.25
CA SER A 56 -0.53 -1.42 -4.65
C SER A 56 -0.49 -0.24 -5.63
N LEU A 57 -0.74 0.97 -5.10
CA LEU A 57 -0.46 2.25 -5.81
C LEU A 57 0.83 2.95 -5.33
N GLY A 58 1.62 2.31 -4.51
CA GLY A 58 2.85 2.86 -3.95
C GLY A 58 2.53 3.43 -2.56
N GLN A 59 3.06 4.41 -2.15
CA GLN A 59 4.04 5.48 -2.31
C GLN A 59 5.51 4.99 -2.21
N ASN A 60 5.72 3.84 -1.60
CA ASN A 60 6.98 3.10 -1.52
C ASN A 60 6.67 1.59 -1.50
N CYS A 61 7.61 0.78 -1.04
CA CYS A 61 7.48 -0.68 -1.03
C CYS A 61 6.47 -1.22 0.00
N ASN A 62 6.02 -0.42 0.96
CA ASN A 62 5.17 -0.85 2.09
C ASN A 62 3.89 -1.57 1.64
N SER A 63 3.07 -0.88 0.83
CA SER A 63 1.77 -1.41 0.40
C SER A 63 1.94 -2.76 -0.30
N SER A 64 2.90 -2.84 -1.24
CA SER A 64 3.17 -4.07 -1.97
C SER A 64 3.73 -5.19 -1.08
N TRP A 65 4.53 -4.81 -0.07
CA TRP A 65 5.08 -5.79 0.87
C TRP A 65 3.97 -6.41 1.72
N TYR A 66 3.05 -5.60 2.28
CA TYR A 66 1.94 -6.09 3.10
C TYR A 66 0.89 -6.87 2.30
N ILE A 67 0.59 -6.45 1.07
CA ILE A 67 -0.24 -7.25 0.15
C ILE A 67 0.38 -8.63 -0.08
N LYS A 68 1.71 -8.69 -0.27
CA LYS A 68 2.43 -9.97 -0.42
C LYS A 68 2.43 -10.79 0.88
N ALA A 69 2.72 -10.17 2.02
CA ALA A 69 2.77 -10.83 3.33
C ALA A 69 1.41 -11.39 3.76
N ALA A 70 0.31 -10.72 3.38
CA ALA A 70 -1.05 -11.18 3.58
C ALA A 70 -1.51 -12.27 2.59
N GLY A 71 -0.65 -12.71 1.65
CA GLY A 71 -0.99 -13.73 0.65
C GLY A 71 -1.86 -13.24 -0.52
N LEU A 72 -2.13 -11.94 -0.60
CA LEU A 72 -3.05 -11.33 -1.57
C LEU A 72 -2.40 -11.03 -2.93
N LYS A 73 -1.06 -11.03 -3.01
CA LYS A 73 -0.33 -10.63 -4.22
C LYS A 73 -0.29 -11.75 -5.24
N ARG A 74 -1.03 -11.60 -6.33
CA ARG A 74 -1.09 -12.57 -7.44
C ARG A 74 -0.12 -12.29 -8.56
N ALA A 75 0.17 -11.00 -8.81
CA ALA A 75 1.09 -10.56 -9.85
C ALA A 75 1.81 -9.28 -9.43
N SER A 76 2.78 -8.84 -10.26
CA SER A 76 3.41 -7.53 -10.08
C SER A 76 2.78 -6.51 -11.01
N PHE A 77 2.59 -5.29 -10.47
CA PHE A 77 2.00 -4.14 -11.15
C PHE A 77 2.94 -2.93 -11.15
N PRO A 78 2.68 -1.89 -11.96
CA PRO A 78 3.65 -0.81 -12.19
C PRO A 78 4.12 -0.07 -10.94
N PHE A 79 3.23 0.07 -9.94
CA PHE A 79 3.47 0.90 -8.76
C PHE A 79 3.95 0.11 -7.52
N ASP A 80 4.17 -1.18 -7.63
CA ASP A 80 4.48 -2.06 -6.49
C ASP A 80 5.74 -1.69 -5.71
N TRP A 81 6.81 -1.35 -6.43
CA TRP A 81 8.17 -1.23 -5.87
C TRP A 81 8.86 0.05 -6.30
N ILE A 82 8.09 1.10 -6.54
CA ILE A 82 8.60 2.41 -6.95
C ILE A 82 8.09 3.51 -6.02
N TYR A 83 8.82 4.61 -5.96
CA TYR A 83 8.39 5.80 -5.24
C TYR A 83 7.31 6.55 -6.01
N THR A 84 6.15 6.75 -5.39
CA THR A 84 5.02 7.47 -6.02
C THR A 84 4.36 8.45 -5.06
N THR A 85 3.57 9.32 -5.64
CA THR A 85 2.56 10.16 -4.97
C THR A 85 1.30 10.15 -5.81
N ALA A 86 0.16 10.56 -5.27
CA ALA A 86 -1.08 10.63 -6.05
C ALA A 86 -0.93 11.48 -7.34
N PRO A 87 -0.25 12.65 -7.33
CA PRO A 87 0.06 13.39 -8.57
C PRO A 87 0.92 12.62 -9.57
N ILE A 88 1.92 11.85 -9.11
CA ILE A 88 2.77 11.04 -10.00
C ILE A 88 1.95 9.92 -10.64
N VAL A 89 1.16 9.19 -9.86
CA VAL A 89 0.28 8.13 -10.38
C VAL A 89 -0.68 8.71 -11.42
N SER A 90 -1.35 9.83 -11.10
CA SER A 90 -2.24 10.53 -12.05
C SER A 90 -1.52 10.94 -13.33
N ASN A 91 -0.30 11.48 -13.23
CA ASN A 91 0.48 11.87 -14.41
C ASN A 91 0.85 10.68 -15.29
N ILE A 92 1.25 9.56 -14.68
CA ILE A 92 1.59 8.33 -15.39
C ILE A 92 0.36 7.72 -16.08
N LEU A 93 -0.79 7.70 -15.41
CA LEU A 93 -2.02 7.14 -15.96
C LEU A 93 -2.56 7.99 -17.12
N LYS A 94 -2.55 9.32 -16.99
CA LYS A 94 -3.03 10.25 -18.03
C LYS A 94 -2.27 10.13 -19.36
N ASP A 95 -1.01 9.73 -19.35
CA ASP A 95 -0.25 9.52 -20.57
C ASP A 95 -0.07 8.04 -20.95
N ASP A 96 -0.83 7.16 -20.29
CA ASP A 96 -0.79 5.72 -20.49
C ASP A 96 0.64 5.17 -20.38
N PHE A 97 1.33 5.50 -19.31
CA PHE A 97 2.69 5.04 -18.98
C PHE A 97 3.78 5.39 -20.01
N LYS A 98 3.48 6.24 -21.01
CA LYS A 98 4.44 6.55 -22.08
C LYS A 98 5.71 7.20 -21.55
N LYS A 99 5.58 8.16 -20.60
CA LYS A 99 6.74 8.80 -19.97
C LYS A 99 7.48 7.82 -19.05
N LEU A 100 6.75 7.06 -18.22
CA LEU A 100 7.37 6.10 -17.30
C LEU A 100 8.26 5.09 -18.02
N LEU A 101 7.82 4.59 -19.19
CA LEU A 101 8.54 3.60 -19.99
C LEU A 101 9.49 4.23 -21.03
N ASN A 102 9.56 5.54 -21.13
CA ASN A 102 10.48 6.16 -22.08
C ASN A 102 11.91 6.17 -21.54
N ARG A 103 12.79 5.37 -22.13
CA ARG A 103 14.20 5.26 -21.74
C ARG A 103 14.95 6.61 -21.69
N LYS A 104 14.48 7.64 -22.41
CA LYS A 104 15.10 8.98 -22.36
C LYS A 104 14.94 9.65 -20.99
N PHE A 105 13.90 9.31 -20.24
CA PHE A 105 13.65 9.83 -18.90
C PHE A 105 14.18 8.94 -17.79
N ILE A 106 14.59 7.70 -18.10
CA ILE A 106 15.14 6.77 -17.12
C ILE A 106 16.64 7.04 -17.01
N ILE A 107 17.08 7.49 -15.85
CA ILE A 107 18.45 7.96 -15.60
C ILE A 107 19.18 7.05 -14.60
N PRO A 108 20.50 6.87 -14.76
CA PRO A 108 21.29 6.14 -13.76
C PRO A 108 21.38 6.93 -12.45
N HIS A 109 21.30 6.25 -11.31
CA HIS A 109 21.53 6.82 -9.99
C HIS A 109 22.30 5.82 -9.11
N GLY A 110 23.64 5.95 -9.07
CA GLY A 110 24.51 5.00 -8.35
C GLY A 110 24.32 3.57 -8.85
N THR A 111 23.90 2.66 -7.95
CA THR A 111 23.55 1.28 -8.27
C THR A 111 22.13 1.12 -8.82
N ASP A 112 21.29 2.10 -8.57
CA ASP A 112 19.86 2.11 -8.89
C ASP A 112 19.58 2.86 -10.20
N ALA A 113 18.31 3.02 -10.54
CA ALA A 113 17.85 3.88 -11.61
C ALA A 113 16.78 4.85 -11.10
N GLY A 114 16.84 6.07 -11.60
CA GLY A 114 15.87 7.10 -11.34
C GLY A 114 15.03 7.43 -12.57
N HIS A 115 14.18 8.42 -12.41
CA HIS A 115 13.36 8.96 -13.48
C HIS A 115 13.36 10.50 -13.43
N GLU A 116 13.78 11.13 -14.49
CA GLU A 116 14.00 12.58 -14.58
C GLU A 116 12.76 13.40 -14.18
N LEU A 117 11.55 12.90 -14.46
CA LEU A 117 10.30 13.60 -14.20
C LEU A 117 9.70 13.31 -12.82
N TYR A 118 10.10 12.23 -12.12
CA TYR A 118 9.40 11.74 -10.94
C TYR A 118 10.26 11.67 -9.69
N HIS A 119 11.26 10.77 -9.65
CA HIS A 119 12.08 10.56 -8.48
C HIS A 119 13.48 10.05 -8.84
N GLU A 120 14.52 10.57 -8.20
CA GLU A 120 15.94 10.27 -8.51
C GLU A 120 16.33 8.80 -8.31
N THR A 121 15.57 8.05 -7.49
CA THR A 121 15.76 6.61 -7.24
C THR A 121 14.45 5.84 -7.46
N LEU A 122 13.68 6.20 -8.49
CA LEU A 122 12.35 5.62 -8.74
C LEU A 122 12.38 4.10 -8.76
N PHE A 123 13.39 3.49 -9.37
CA PHE A 123 13.52 2.05 -9.63
C PHE A 123 14.53 1.39 -8.68
N GLY A 124 14.32 1.52 -7.36
CA GLY A 124 15.26 1.05 -6.33
C GLY A 124 15.43 -0.48 -6.22
N HIS A 125 14.57 -1.30 -6.83
CA HIS A 125 14.64 -2.76 -6.78
C HIS A 125 15.05 -3.41 -8.10
N ARG A 126 15.04 -2.67 -9.19
CA ARG A 126 15.37 -3.12 -10.54
C ARG A 126 16.00 -1.98 -11.31
N ASN A 127 16.99 -2.27 -12.12
CA ASN A 127 17.70 -1.23 -12.85
C ASN A 127 17.42 -1.31 -14.36
N PRO A 128 16.36 -0.66 -14.86
CA PRO A 128 16.00 -0.68 -16.28
C PRO A 128 16.98 0.08 -17.18
N VAL A 129 17.97 0.78 -16.62
CA VAL A 129 19.09 1.38 -17.38
C VAL A 129 20.13 0.33 -17.74
N LYS A 130 20.50 -0.52 -16.74
CA LYS A 130 21.58 -1.50 -16.88
C LYS A 130 21.10 -2.86 -17.39
N SER A 131 19.79 -3.16 -17.28
CA SER A 131 19.22 -4.48 -17.53
C SER A 131 17.98 -4.39 -18.42
N ASP A 132 18.06 -4.95 -19.63
CA ASP A 132 16.89 -5.10 -20.51
C ASP A 132 15.83 -6.02 -19.92
N SER A 133 16.20 -7.00 -19.11
CA SER A 133 15.25 -7.86 -18.39
C SER A 133 14.45 -7.09 -17.35
N ASP A 134 15.08 -6.13 -16.66
CA ASP A 134 14.41 -5.25 -15.69
C ASP A 134 13.50 -4.24 -16.40
N TYR A 135 13.94 -3.70 -17.53
CA TYR A 135 13.07 -2.87 -18.37
C TYR A 135 11.85 -3.66 -18.88
N ALA A 136 12.07 -4.87 -19.38
CA ALA A 136 10.99 -5.75 -19.82
C ALA A 136 10.03 -6.14 -18.68
N TYR A 137 10.53 -6.25 -17.43
CA TYR A 137 9.67 -6.44 -16.27
C TYR A 137 8.65 -5.31 -16.11
N TYR A 138 9.08 -4.04 -16.17
CA TYR A 138 8.14 -2.90 -16.07
C TYR A 138 7.15 -2.86 -17.22
N LYS A 139 7.57 -3.19 -18.44
CA LYS A 139 6.66 -3.33 -19.59
C LYS A 139 5.55 -4.35 -19.30
N ARG A 140 5.90 -5.55 -18.83
CA ARG A 140 4.92 -6.60 -18.48
C ARG A 140 4.00 -6.17 -17.33
N CYS A 141 4.49 -5.38 -16.37
CA CYS A 141 3.65 -4.83 -15.31
C CYS A 141 2.60 -3.86 -15.86
N VAL A 142 2.99 -3.00 -16.80
CA VAL A 142 2.09 -2.05 -17.48
C VAL A 142 1.08 -2.78 -18.37
N GLU A 143 1.51 -3.80 -19.10
CA GLU A 143 0.61 -4.63 -19.93
C GLU A 143 -0.49 -5.29 -19.07
N ARG A 144 -0.12 -5.88 -17.91
CA ARG A 144 -1.10 -6.44 -16.97
C ARG A 144 -2.05 -5.38 -16.41
N TRP A 145 -1.55 -4.19 -16.08
CA TRP A 145 -2.39 -3.08 -15.64
C TRP A 145 -3.45 -2.75 -16.69
N ARG A 146 -3.04 -2.55 -17.95
CA ARG A 146 -3.95 -2.25 -19.06
C ARG A 146 -4.99 -3.33 -19.26
N GLU A 147 -4.57 -4.61 -19.21
CA GLU A 147 -5.47 -5.75 -19.31
C GLU A 147 -6.54 -5.73 -18.21
N LYS A 148 -6.13 -5.54 -16.95
CA LYS A 148 -7.06 -5.49 -15.82
C LYS A 148 -8.04 -4.32 -15.90
N MET A 149 -7.55 -3.15 -16.31
CA MET A 149 -8.41 -1.98 -16.49
C MET A 149 -9.39 -2.17 -17.64
N LEU A 150 -8.95 -2.74 -18.77
CA LEU A 150 -9.82 -3.03 -19.93
C LEU A 150 -10.90 -4.06 -19.60
N MET A 151 -10.55 -5.11 -18.87
CA MET A 151 -11.48 -6.17 -18.44
C MET A 151 -12.46 -5.71 -17.36
N GLN A 152 -12.25 -4.54 -16.78
CA GLN A 152 -13.04 -3.96 -15.69
C GLN A 152 -13.24 -4.91 -14.50
N VAL A 153 -12.23 -5.73 -14.20
CA VAL A 153 -12.29 -6.64 -13.04
C VAL A 153 -12.38 -5.83 -11.74
N PRO A 154 -13.08 -6.34 -10.71
CA PRO A 154 -13.08 -5.70 -9.41
C PRO A 154 -11.67 -5.65 -8.82
N ILE A 155 -11.22 -4.47 -8.40
CA ILE A 155 -9.89 -4.24 -7.83
C ILE A 155 -10.02 -3.44 -6.55
N ILE A 156 -9.28 -3.84 -5.51
CA ILE A 156 -8.99 -2.99 -4.36
C ILE A 156 -7.57 -2.47 -4.50
N PHE A 157 -7.44 -1.17 -4.72
CA PHE A 157 -6.15 -0.49 -4.66
C PHE A 157 -5.80 -0.14 -3.22
N VAL A 158 -4.58 -0.47 -2.81
CA VAL A 158 -4.08 -0.19 -1.46
C VAL A 158 -2.93 0.80 -1.52
N THR A 159 -3.00 1.81 -0.67
CA THR A 159 -1.91 2.76 -0.43
C THR A 159 -1.70 2.95 1.06
N ILE A 160 -0.51 2.64 1.56
CA ILE A 160 -0.08 3.14 2.86
C ILE A 160 0.46 4.54 2.64
N VAL A 161 -0.29 5.53 3.11
CA VAL A 161 -0.02 6.96 2.90
C VAL A 161 1.04 7.41 3.89
N LEU A 162 2.17 7.87 3.36
CA LEU A 162 3.29 8.33 4.15
C LEU A 162 3.09 9.80 4.53
N ASN A 163 2.67 10.03 5.76
CA ASN A 163 2.73 11.32 6.39
C ASN A 163 4.03 11.45 7.21
N GLU A 164 4.29 12.54 7.87
CA GLU A 164 5.56 12.85 8.57
C GLU A 164 6.78 12.87 7.62
N PRO A 165 6.76 13.69 6.55
CA PRO A 165 7.82 13.70 5.54
C PRO A 165 9.20 14.10 6.11
N GLU A 166 9.25 14.82 7.22
CA GLU A 166 10.48 15.20 7.95
C GLU A 166 11.17 13.98 8.55
N LYS A 167 10.44 12.94 8.96
CA LYS A 167 11.00 11.67 9.44
C LYS A 167 11.54 10.79 8.30
N ARG A 168 11.32 11.18 7.04
CA ARG A 168 11.68 10.41 5.85
C ARG A 168 12.46 11.23 4.82
N PRO A 169 13.59 11.83 5.21
CA PRO A 169 14.32 12.78 4.37
C PRO A 169 14.81 12.15 3.04
N ARG A 170 15.19 10.86 3.03
CA ARG A 170 15.61 10.16 1.80
C ARG A 170 14.45 10.04 0.81
N PHE A 171 13.25 9.67 1.29
CA PHE A 171 12.07 9.59 0.47
C PHE A 171 11.69 10.98 -0.09
N LYS A 172 11.51 11.97 0.78
CA LYS A 172 11.11 13.32 0.40
C LYS A 172 12.08 14.00 -0.58
N LYS A 173 13.39 13.82 -0.38
CA LYS A 173 14.43 14.54 -1.12
C LYS A 173 14.57 14.09 -2.58
N GLY A 174 14.19 12.85 -2.91
CA GLY A 174 14.34 12.31 -4.25
C GLY A 174 13.29 12.77 -5.26
N PHE A 175 12.19 13.38 -4.82
CA PHE A 175 11.15 13.89 -5.73
C PHE A 175 11.60 15.12 -6.51
N THR A 176 11.19 15.20 -7.77
CA THR A 176 11.58 16.31 -8.64
C THR A 176 10.84 17.61 -8.31
N LYS A 177 11.37 18.73 -8.79
CA LYS A 177 10.70 20.03 -8.62
C LYS A 177 9.39 20.16 -9.40
N GLN A 178 9.22 19.37 -10.46
CA GLN A 178 7.99 19.37 -11.28
C GLN A 178 6.83 18.71 -10.53
N ILE A 179 7.10 17.65 -9.79
CA ILE A 179 6.10 16.95 -8.98
C ILE A 179 6.73 16.68 -7.59
N PRO A 180 6.80 17.69 -6.73
CA PRO A 180 7.39 17.55 -5.41
C PRO A 180 6.54 16.66 -4.52
N PHE A 181 7.14 16.12 -3.48
CA PHE A 181 6.37 15.44 -2.43
C PHE A 181 5.44 16.46 -1.73
N PRO A 182 4.13 16.16 -1.63
CA PRO A 182 3.13 17.15 -1.19
C PRO A 182 3.18 17.50 0.31
N GLY A 183 4.04 16.86 1.08
CA GLY A 183 4.04 17.01 2.55
C GLY A 183 3.07 16.05 3.22
N ASN A 184 2.36 16.52 4.24
CA ASN A 184 1.26 15.74 4.81
C ASN A 184 0.09 15.71 3.83
N GLN A 185 -0.48 14.54 3.67
CA GLN A 185 -1.51 14.26 2.66
C GLN A 185 -2.82 13.93 3.38
N SER A 186 -3.91 14.36 2.79
CA SER A 186 -5.29 14.11 3.21
C SER A 186 -6.04 13.32 2.14
N PHE A 187 -7.23 12.87 2.44
CA PHE A 187 -8.09 12.16 1.49
C PHE A 187 -8.29 12.94 0.18
N SER A 188 -8.48 14.25 0.24
CA SER A 188 -8.71 15.08 -0.94
C SER A 188 -7.54 15.12 -1.93
N ASP A 189 -6.31 14.89 -1.46
CA ASP A 189 -5.13 14.85 -2.33
C ASP A 189 -5.13 13.63 -3.27
N PHE A 190 -5.94 12.61 -2.96
CA PHE A 190 -6.07 11.39 -3.75
C PHE A 190 -7.26 11.38 -4.69
N GLU A 191 -8.22 12.30 -4.57
CA GLU A 191 -9.45 12.32 -5.37
C GLU A 191 -9.19 12.36 -6.88
N GLY A 192 -8.27 13.20 -7.31
CA GLY A 192 -7.91 13.29 -8.74
C GLY A 192 -7.30 12.00 -9.31
N MET A 193 -6.54 11.28 -8.50
CA MET A 193 -6.01 9.96 -8.86
C MET A 193 -7.12 8.91 -8.91
N MET A 194 -7.99 8.88 -7.92
CA MET A 194 -9.13 7.95 -7.86
C MET A 194 -10.05 8.14 -9.06
N ASN A 195 -10.42 9.37 -9.38
CA ASN A 195 -11.27 9.69 -10.53
C ASN A 195 -10.64 9.22 -11.84
N THR A 196 -9.33 9.45 -12.05
CA THR A 196 -8.61 8.96 -13.24
C THR A 196 -8.69 7.43 -13.39
N ILE A 197 -8.66 6.68 -12.28
CA ILE A 197 -8.76 5.22 -12.30
C ILE A 197 -10.22 4.79 -12.51
N LEU A 198 -11.17 5.41 -11.81
CA LEU A 198 -12.61 5.09 -11.91
C LEU A 198 -13.18 5.38 -13.29
N ASP A 199 -12.69 6.39 -14.00
CA ASP A 199 -13.05 6.68 -15.40
C ASP A 199 -12.69 5.50 -16.33
N SER A 200 -11.64 4.75 -16.01
CA SER A 200 -11.21 3.58 -16.78
C SER A 200 -11.85 2.28 -16.29
N ASN A 201 -12.05 2.14 -14.97
CA ASN A 201 -12.68 0.96 -14.37
C ASN A 201 -13.53 1.36 -13.14
N PRO A 202 -14.85 1.49 -13.28
CA PRO A 202 -15.74 1.91 -12.20
C PRO A 202 -15.90 0.87 -11.06
N ASN A 203 -15.40 -0.37 -11.25
CA ASN A 203 -15.45 -1.44 -10.27
C ASN A 203 -14.27 -1.39 -9.27
N CYS A 204 -13.45 -0.34 -9.34
CA CYS A 204 -12.34 -0.16 -8.42
C CYS A 204 -12.77 0.42 -7.08
N LYS A 205 -12.07 -0.02 -6.03
CA LYS A 205 -12.14 0.54 -4.68
C LYS A 205 -10.73 0.92 -4.20
N PHE A 206 -10.64 1.80 -3.21
CA PHE A 206 -9.38 2.35 -2.70
C PHE A 206 -9.33 2.25 -1.18
N LEU A 207 -8.37 1.50 -0.66
CA LEU A 207 -8.05 1.45 0.77
C LEU A 207 -6.80 2.27 1.02
N PHE A 208 -6.95 3.38 1.73
CA PHE A 208 -5.85 4.21 2.18
C PHE A 208 -5.61 3.96 3.67
N ILE A 209 -4.37 3.72 4.04
CA ILE A 209 -3.95 3.62 5.44
C ILE A 209 -2.97 4.76 5.69
N GLU A 210 -3.48 5.82 6.29
CA GLU A 210 -2.67 6.98 6.67
C GLU A 210 -1.78 6.61 7.85
N GLN A 211 -0.47 6.71 7.63
CA GLN A 211 0.51 6.24 8.60
C GLN A 211 1.19 7.39 9.34
N TYR A 212 1.12 7.33 10.67
CA TYR A 212 2.01 8.05 11.58
C TYR A 212 2.84 7.04 12.38
N THR A 213 4.00 7.46 12.90
CA THR A 213 4.93 6.58 13.62
C THR A 213 5.40 7.19 14.93
N GLU A 214 5.66 6.34 15.94
CA GLU A 214 6.12 6.77 17.28
C GLU A 214 5.09 7.62 18.04
N PHE A 215 3.82 7.33 17.84
CA PHE A 215 2.71 7.94 18.57
C PHE A 215 2.04 6.94 19.53
N PRO A 216 1.27 7.43 20.52
CA PRO A 216 0.31 6.58 21.19
C PRO A 216 -0.62 5.97 20.15
N PHE A 217 -0.86 4.70 20.28
CA PHE A 217 -1.70 3.92 19.42
C PHE A 217 -3.05 4.60 19.10
N HIS A 218 -3.34 4.74 17.80
CA HIS A 218 -4.66 5.09 17.30
C HIS A 218 -4.96 4.32 16.02
N LEU A 219 -6.19 3.83 15.86
CA LEU A 219 -6.65 3.16 14.65
C LEU A 219 -8.13 3.43 14.46
N GLU A 220 -8.50 4.10 13.37
CA GLU A 220 -9.87 4.51 13.11
C GLU A 220 -10.14 4.70 11.61
N VAL A 221 -11.37 4.42 11.16
CA VAL A 221 -11.86 4.82 9.85
C VAL A 221 -12.31 6.27 9.93
N GLU A 222 -11.55 7.19 9.33
CA GLU A 222 -11.84 8.63 9.35
C GLU A 222 -12.74 9.07 8.21
N HIS A 223 -12.68 8.37 7.07
CA HIS A 223 -13.51 8.70 5.92
C HIS A 223 -13.92 7.45 5.14
N GLN A 224 -15.18 7.41 4.71
CA GLN A 224 -15.72 6.32 3.91
C GLN A 224 -16.65 6.85 2.81
N THR A 225 -16.44 6.36 1.60
CA THR A 225 -17.35 6.51 0.47
C THR A 225 -17.68 5.12 -0.11
N LYS A 226 -18.52 5.07 -1.13
CA LYS A 226 -18.77 3.82 -1.88
C LYS A 226 -17.46 3.18 -2.38
N ASN A 227 -16.54 3.99 -2.90
CA ASN A 227 -15.35 3.52 -3.59
C ASN A 227 -14.06 3.73 -2.80
N ALA A 228 -14.06 4.40 -1.66
CA ALA A 228 -12.85 4.65 -0.90
C ALA A 228 -13.07 4.53 0.60
N LEU A 229 -12.05 4.01 1.29
CA LEU A 229 -11.96 3.94 2.73
C LEU A 229 -10.60 4.51 3.17
N TRP A 230 -10.64 5.48 4.10
CA TRP A 230 -9.47 6.10 4.68
C TRP A 230 -9.36 5.72 6.15
N VAL A 231 -8.28 5.05 6.49
CA VAL A 231 -7.99 4.55 7.84
C VAL A 231 -6.78 5.29 8.37
N ARG A 232 -6.92 5.96 9.50
CA ARG A 232 -5.78 6.49 10.24
C ARG A 232 -5.15 5.39 11.08
N PHE A 233 -3.82 5.31 11.03
CA PHE A 233 -3.03 4.35 11.78
C PHE A 233 -1.82 5.04 12.43
N ASP A 234 -1.90 5.28 13.72
CA ASP A 234 -0.78 5.78 14.51
C ASP A 234 -0.02 4.58 15.08
N ALA A 235 1.11 4.25 14.47
CA ALA A 235 1.94 3.11 14.81
C ALA A 235 2.80 3.39 16.06
N ILE A 236 3.00 2.38 16.88
CA ILE A 236 3.84 2.43 18.07
C ILE A 236 5.32 2.57 17.68
N GLY A 237 5.72 1.83 16.65
CA GLY A 237 7.10 1.75 16.19
C GLY A 237 7.36 2.51 14.90
N LYS A 238 8.64 2.55 14.53
CA LYS A 238 9.09 3.11 13.25
C LYS A 238 8.67 2.25 12.07
N ASN A 239 8.60 2.87 10.91
CA ASN A 239 8.48 2.17 9.64
C ASN A 239 9.76 2.32 8.82
N THR A 240 10.29 1.20 8.32
CA THR A 240 11.54 1.16 7.54
C THR A 240 11.39 1.64 6.10
N GLY A 241 10.15 1.89 5.63
CA GLY A 241 9.82 2.12 4.22
C GLY A 241 9.42 0.83 3.48
N VAL A 242 9.59 -0.33 4.14
CA VAL A 242 9.13 -1.65 3.68
C VAL A 242 8.15 -2.24 4.67
N ARG A 243 8.47 -2.20 5.99
CA ARG A 243 7.64 -2.76 7.06
C ARG A 243 7.81 -1.99 8.36
N TYR A 244 6.92 -2.23 9.32
CA TYR A 244 7.06 -1.72 10.67
C TYR A 244 8.13 -2.51 11.44
N VAL A 245 8.80 -1.83 12.36
CA VAL A 245 9.78 -2.46 13.26
C VAL A 245 9.04 -3.19 14.39
N SER A 246 7.93 -2.62 14.85
CA SER A 246 7.09 -3.23 15.88
C SER A 246 6.28 -4.40 15.32
N GLU A 247 6.41 -5.58 15.93
CA GLU A 247 5.65 -6.77 15.55
C GLU A 247 4.15 -6.60 15.84
N ILE A 248 3.77 -5.75 16.80
CA ILE A 248 2.37 -5.40 17.06
C ILE A 248 1.81 -4.62 15.88
N ASP A 249 2.51 -3.61 15.40
CA ASP A 249 2.08 -2.82 14.24
C ASP A 249 1.98 -3.69 12.98
N GLU A 250 2.93 -4.61 12.77
CA GLU A 250 2.87 -5.58 11.68
C GLU A 250 1.64 -6.48 11.78
N ALA A 251 1.37 -7.01 12.98
CA ALA A 251 0.20 -7.86 13.21
C ALA A 251 -1.12 -7.12 12.95
N VAL A 252 -1.20 -5.85 13.36
CA VAL A 252 -2.37 -4.99 13.07
C VAL A 252 -2.57 -4.81 11.57
N ILE A 253 -1.56 -4.36 10.84
CA ILE A 253 -1.68 -4.15 9.40
C ILE A 253 -2.03 -5.45 8.66
N LEU A 254 -1.41 -6.57 9.00
CA LEU A 254 -1.74 -7.87 8.41
C LEU A 254 -3.17 -8.29 8.74
N ASN A 255 -3.66 -8.01 9.96
CA ASN A 255 -5.06 -8.26 10.31
C ASN A 255 -6.03 -7.43 9.46
N LEU A 256 -5.73 -6.15 9.19
CA LEU A 256 -6.58 -5.31 8.33
C LEU A 256 -6.72 -5.89 6.91
N PHE A 257 -5.69 -6.57 6.40
CA PHE A 257 -5.71 -7.15 5.06
C PHE A 257 -6.29 -8.57 5.01
N SER A 258 -6.38 -9.27 6.14
CA SER A 258 -6.72 -10.70 6.17
C SER A 258 -8.12 -11.05 5.68
N GLY A 259 -9.00 -10.09 5.49
CA GLY A 259 -10.36 -10.30 4.96
C GLY A 259 -10.55 -9.94 3.49
N LEU A 260 -9.50 -9.48 2.81
CA LEU A 260 -9.60 -9.02 1.43
C LEU A 260 -9.46 -10.15 0.37
N ASP A 261 -9.20 -11.40 0.78
CA ASP A 261 -9.14 -12.53 -0.14
C ASP A 261 -10.41 -13.39 -0.06
N TYR A 262 -11.39 -13.10 -0.90
CA TYR A 262 -12.63 -13.87 -1.00
C TYR A 262 -12.57 -15.01 -2.04
N SER A 263 -11.42 -15.21 -2.70
CA SER A 263 -11.31 -16.24 -3.73
C SER A 263 -11.17 -17.67 -3.18
N ALA A 264 -10.87 -17.82 -1.90
CA ALA A 264 -10.64 -19.13 -1.28
C ALA A 264 -11.93 -19.86 -0.88
N ASP A 265 -13.06 -19.16 -0.68
CA ASP A 265 -14.30 -19.78 -0.19
C ASP A 265 -15.19 -20.39 -1.29
N GLN A 266 -14.95 -20.10 -2.57
CA GLN A 266 -15.76 -20.67 -3.66
C GLN A 266 -15.34 -22.09 -4.06
N SER A 267 -14.19 -22.59 -3.64
CA SER A 267 -13.74 -23.97 -3.94
C SER A 267 -14.33 -25.04 -3.02
N ASN A 268 -15.02 -24.66 -1.93
CA ASN A 268 -15.62 -25.60 -0.95
C ASN A 268 -17.15 -25.70 -1.04
N LEU A 269 -17.79 -25.10 -2.06
CA LEU A 269 -19.24 -25.17 -2.28
C LEU A 269 -19.61 -25.93 -3.57
N GLY A 270 -18.70 -26.77 -4.07
CA GLY A 270 -18.93 -27.70 -5.19
C GLY A 270 -19.08 -29.14 -4.74
#